data_baabb4137aa55aa4b03872d065608ee6
#
_entry.id   baabb4137aa55aa4b03872d065608ee6
#
_cell.length_a   1.000
_cell.length_b   1.000
_cell.length_c   1.000
_cell.angle_alpha   90.00
_cell.angle_beta   90.00
_cell.angle_gamma   90.00
#
_symmetry.space_group_name_H-M   'P 1'
#
loop_
_entity.id
_entity.type
_entity.pdbx_description
1 polymer ?
#
loop_
_entity_poly.entity_id
_entity_poly.type
_entity_poly.pdbx_seq_one_letter_code
_entity_poly.pdbx_strand_id
1 'polypeptide(L)' 'MITLDDARRVISAAEKKAREIGQPMNIAVVDGGGNLVSHVRMDGA' A
#
# COMPACT_ATOMS: atom_id res chain seq x y z
N MET A 1 3.47 12.86 -11.23
CA MET A 1 2.26 12.66 -10.41
C MET A 1 1.99 11.16 -10.26
N ILE A 2 1.69 10.69 -9.07
CA ILE A 2 1.32 9.30 -8.85
C ILE A 2 -0.14 9.08 -9.23
N THR A 3 -0.42 8.03 -10.02
CA THR A 3 -1.78 7.65 -10.38
C THR A 3 -2.31 6.60 -9.42
N LEU A 4 -3.63 6.34 -9.45
CA LEU A 4 -4.20 5.24 -8.68
C LEU A 4 -3.63 3.89 -9.10
N ASP A 5 -3.38 3.70 -10.40
CA ASP A 5 -2.74 2.47 -10.89
C ASP A 5 -1.33 2.29 -10.32
N ASP A 6 -0.55 3.38 -10.28
CA ASP A 6 0.78 3.33 -9.68
C ASP A 6 0.68 2.97 -8.19
N ALA A 7 -0.24 3.59 -7.47
CA ALA A 7 -0.47 3.30 -6.05
C ALA A 7 -0.86 1.85 -5.82
N ARG A 8 -1.73 1.29 -6.67
CA ARG A 8 -2.14 -0.11 -6.57
C ARG A 8 -0.98 -1.08 -6.78
N ARG A 9 -0.08 -0.76 -7.72
CA ARG A 9 1.13 -1.59 -7.94
C ARG A 9 2.06 -1.57 -6.73
N VAL A 10 2.26 -0.39 -6.15
CA VAL A 10 3.07 -0.25 -4.94
C VAL A 10 2.47 -1.05 -3.79
N ILE A 11 1.16 -0.93 -3.58
CA ILE A 11 0.45 -1.67 -2.53
C ILE A 11 0.58 -3.17 -2.75
N SER A 12 0.37 -3.66 -3.99
CA SER A 12 0.50 -5.09 -4.29
C SER A 12 1.89 -5.63 -3.96
N ALA A 13 2.94 -4.88 -4.30
CA ALA A 13 4.31 -5.28 -3.97
C ALA A 13 4.54 -5.29 -2.46
N ALA A 14 4.03 -4.29 -1.75
CA ALA A 14 4.15 -4.20 -0.30
C ALA A 14 3.39 -5.33 0.41
N GLU A 15 2.18 -5.66 -0.06
CA GLU A 15 1.41 -6.78 0.47
C GLU A 15 2.14 -8.11 0.29
N LYS A 16 2.73 -8.31 -0.90
CA LYS A 16 3.49 -9.53 -1.19
C LYS A 16 4.65 -9.66 -0.20
N LYS A 17 5.40 -8.59 0.02
CA LYS A 17 6.50 -8.59 0.97
C LYS A 17 6.03 -8.84 2.39
N ALA A 18 4.93 -8.21 2.80
CA ALA A 18 4.35 -8.40 4.12
C ALA A 18 3.96 -9.87 4.35
N ARG A 19 3.37 -10.52 3.33
CA ARG A 19 3.04 -11.95 3.42
C ARG A 19 4.30 -12.82 3.54
N GLU A 20 5.34 -12.49 2.77
CA GLU A 20 6.61 -13.24 2.82
C GLU A 20 7.26 -13.21 4.20
N ILE A 21 7.19 -12.08 4.89
CA ILE A 21 7.76 -11.94 6.24
C ILE A 21 6.75 -12.27 7.35
N GLY A 22 5.52 -12.65 7.00
CA GLY A 22 4.50 -13.02 7.97
C GLY A 22 4.00 -11.87 8.83
N GLN A 23 4.03 -10.64 8.31
CA GLN A 23 3.66 -9.45 9.07
C GLN A 23 2.49 -8.71 8.39
N PRO A 24 1.25 -8.88 8.88
CA PRO A 24 0.12 -8.11 8.36
C PRO A 24 0.34 -6.60 8.59
N MET A 25 0.00 -5.80 7.58
CA MET A 25 0.28 -4.37 7.62
C MET A 25 -0.88 -3.53 7.13
N ASN A 26 -0.91 -2.27 7.57
CA ASN A 26 -1.67 -1.21 6.92
C ASN A 26 -0.72 -0.52 5.97
N ILE A 27 -1.14 -0.35 4.72
CA ILE A 27 -0.30 0.25 3.67
C ILE A 27 -1.04 1.42 3.07
N ALA A 28 -0.43 2.59 3.08
CA ALA A 28 -1.01 3.80 2.51
C ALA A 28 -0.06 4.40 1.49
N VAL A 29 -0.60 4.86 0.36
CA VAL A 29 0.15 5.61 -0.65
C VAL A 29 -0.43 7.01 -0.71
N VAL A 30 0.43 8.00 -0.56
CA VAL A 30 0.06 9.42 -0.60
C VAL A 30 0.82 10.09 -1.75
N ASP A 31 0.24 11.18 -2.27
CA ASP A 31 0.89 11.98 -3.31
C ASP A 31 1.86 13.00 -2.72
N GLY A 32 2.48 13.81 -3.58
CA GLY A 32 3.45 14.82 -3.16
C GLY A 32 2.87 15.93 -2.27
N GLY A 33 1.56 16.10 -2.28
CA GLY A 33 0.86 17.05 -1.41
C GLY A 33 0.39 16.42 -0.09
N GLY A 34 0.72 15.16 0.17
CA GLY A 34 0.28 14.46 1.36
C GLY A 34 -1.14 13.92 1.29
N ASN A 35 -1.77 13.95 0.12
CA ASN A 35 -3.14 13.46 -0.06
C ASN A 35 -3.14 11.94 -0.25
N LEU A 36 -4.06 11.27 0.44
CA LEU A 36 -4.19 9.82 0.32
C LEU A 36 -4.67 9.43 -1.08
N VAL A 37 -3.91 8.57 -1.75
CA VAL A 37 -4.28 8.02 -3.06
C VAL A 37 -4.93 6.66 -2.90
N SER A 38 -4.36 5.79 -2.08
CA SER A 38 -4.91 4.46 -1.82
C SER A 38 -4.44 3.95 -0.48
N HIS A 39 -5.25 3.10 0.14
CA HIS A 39 -4.94 2.49 1.42
C HIS A 39 -5.51 1.08 1.46
N VAL A 40 -4.78 0.17 2.09
CA VAL A 40 -5.28 -1.18 2.34
C VAL A 40 -4.88 -1.60 3.75
N ARG A 41 -5.79 -2.29 4.42
CA ARG A 41 -5.51 -2.94 5.68
C ARG A 41 -5.56 -4.45 5.46
N MET A 42 -4.43 -5.11 5.69
CA MET A 42 -4.36 -6.58 5.60
C MET A 42 -5.08 -7.20 6.79
N ASP A 43 -5.60 -8.41 6.60
CA ASP A 43 -6.26 -9.15 7.69
C ASP A 43 -5.27 -9.38 8.82
N GLY A 44 -5.70 -9.07 10.02
CA GLY A 44 -4.86 -9.21 11.21
C GLY A 44 -4.01 -7.99 11.54
N ALA A 45 -4.06 -6.98 10.68
CA ALA A 45 -3.33 -5.74 10.97
C ALA A 45 -4.09 -4.85 11.95
#